data_a45d75de7847d13cb641fe56d7facc20
#
_entry.id   a45d75de7847d13cb641fe56d7facc20
#
_cell.length_a   1.000
_cell.length_b   1.000
_cell.length_c   1.000
_cell.angle_alpha   90.00
_cell.angle_beta   90.00
_cell.angle_gamma   90.00
#
_symmetry.space_group_name_H-M   'P 1'
#
loop_
_entity.id
_entity.type
_entity.pdbx_description
1 polymer ?
#
loop_
_entity_poly.entity_id
_entity_poly.type
_entity_poly.pdbx_seq_one_letter_code
_entity_poly.pdbx_strand_id
1 'polypeptide(L)'
;VPATLTIQKAVEYAGYQYIRSSGCRGGICGACATVYRTQDDFRLKIGLGCQTVVEPDMYLVHIPFVPANKKVYDLEALRPTLDDVKRIYPGVFRCLGCNTCTRACPMDVPVMDYIQAMKRGDIAECARLSQSCIMCGICALRCPAEIQQFNVAMLARRLYGRYIQPRAEHLATRCEQIVAGRFDAMMEELVALSEGDEAELRRRYQEREWEPESYEDPNWHPKDTRHLVLGGD
;
A
#
# COMPACT_ATOMS: atom_id res chain seq x y z
N VAL A 1 -25.15 -1.54 13.31
CA VAL A 1 -24.21 -0.46 12.96
C VAL A 1 -24.97 0.86 12.81
N PRO A 2 -24.36 2.01 13.09
CA PRO A 2 -24.98 3.32 12.82
C PRO A 2 -25.34 3.49 11.34
N ALA A 3 -26.55 4.01 11.06
CA ALA A 3 -27.05 4.18 9.68
C ALA A 3 -26.31 5.29 8.88
N THR A 4 -25.46 6.05 9.52
CA THR A 4 -24.66 7.10 8.87
C THR A 4 -23.34 6.59 8.28
N LEU A 5 -23.00 5.33 8.54
CA LEU A 5 -21.74 4.76 8.08
C LEU A 5 -21.83 4.33 6.61
N THR A 6 -20.72 4.41 5.90
CA THR A 6 -20.58 3.76 4.61
C THR A 6 -20.41 2.26 4.80
N ILE A 7 -20.69 1.46 3.76
CA ILE A 7 -20.56 -0.01 3.79
C ILE A 7 -19.19 -0.41 4.36
N GLN A 8 -18.12 0.20 3.87
CA GLN A 8 -16.76 -0.10 4.30
C GLN A 8 -16.56 0.19 5.80
N LYS A 9 -17.04 1.34 6.27
CA LYS A 9 -16.96 1.71 7.67
C LYS A 9 -17.86 0.87 8.55
N ALA A 10 -19.03 0.48 8.08
CA ALA A 10 -19.93 -0.41 8.79
C ALA A 10 -19.34 -1.80 9.02
N VAL A 11 -18.66 -2.35 8.00
CA VAL A 11 -17.96 -3.65 8.10
C VAL A 11 -16.78 -3.55 9.10
N GLU A 12 -16.00 -2.46 9.05
CA GLU A 12 -14.94 -2.22 10.03
C GLU A 12 -15.48 -2.04 11.46
N TYR A 13 -16.57 -1.29 11.60
CA TYR A 13 -17.26 -1.09 12.89
C TYR A 13 -17.77 -2.41 13.48
N ALA A 14 -18.19 -3.35 12.64
CA ALA A 14 -18.60 -4.69 13.03
C ALA A 14 -17.41 -5.61 13.41
N GLY A 15 -16.18 -5.12 13.39
CA GLY A 15 -14.97 -5.84 13.81
C GLY A 15 -14.24 -6.59 12.69
N TYR A 16 -14.69 -6.45 11.44
CA TYR A 16 -13.98 -7.07 10.31
C TYR A 16 -12.82 -6.20 9.84
N GLN A 17 -11.73 -6.84 9.41
CA GLN A 17 -10.57 -6.16 8.86
C GLN A 17 -10.49 -6.36 7.36
N TYR A 18 -10.26 -5.26 6.64
CA TYR A 18 -10.00 -5.32 5.21
C TYR A 18 -8.55 -5.71 4.93
N ILE A 19 -8.35 -6.95 4.51
CA ILE A 19 -7.06 -7.42 3.98
C ILE A 19 -6.94 -7.09 2.49
N ARG A 20 -8.08 -6.96 1.80
CA ARG A 20 -8.25 -6.63 0.39
C ARG A 20 -9.50 -5.78 0.21
N SER A 21 -9.76 -5.37 -1.00
CA SER A 21 -10.96 -4.57 -1.35
C SER A 21 -11.03 -3.22 -0.61
N SER A 22 -9.88 -2.69 -0.23
CA SER A 22 -9.74 -1.36 0.36
C SER A 22 -8.47 -0.71 -0.18
N GLY A 23 -8.65 0.39 -0.90
CA GLY A 23 -7.55 1.17 -1.47
C GLY A 23 -7.60 2.61 -0.97
N CYS A 24 -7.99 3.55 -1.84
CA CYS A 24 -7.98 4.99 -1.55
C CYS A 24 -8.96 5.44 -0.46
N ARG A 25 -10.03 4.68 -0.19
CA ARG A 25 -11.15 5.02 0.73
C ARG A 25 -11.88 6.33 0.38
N GLY A 26 -11.58 6.92 -0.76
CA GLY A 26 -12.06 8.21 -1.25
C GLY A 26 -12.89 8.16 -2.54
N GLY A 27 -13.35 6.98 -2.95
CA GLY A 27 -14.23 6.84 -4.11
C GLY A 27 -13.54 6.79 -5.48
N ILE A 28 -12.21 6.75 -5.54
CA ILE A 28 -11.45 6.87 -6.79
C ILE A 28 -11.03 5.52 -7.36
N CYS A 29 -10.41 4.65 -6.54
CA CYS A 29 -9.72 3.46 -7.05
C CYS A 29 -10.63 2.29 -7.44
N GLY A 30 -11.90 2.29 -7.02
CA GLY A 30 -12.84 1.20 -7.30
C GLY A 30 -12.59 -0.11 -6.52
N ALA A 31 -11.54 -0.20 -5.69
CA ALA A 31 -11.17 -1.41 -4.98
C ALA A 31 -12.25 -1.93 -4.03
N CYS A 32 -13.07 -1.04 -3.48
CA CYS A 32 -14.17 -1.34 -2.58
C CYS A 32 -15.51 -1.59 -3.28
N ALA A 33 -15.49 -1.86 -4.59
CA ALA A 33 -16.72 -2.19 -5.32
C ALA A 33 -17.45 -3.36 -4.62
N THR A 34 -18.73 -3.13 -4.33
CA THR A 34 -19.57 -4.04 -3.58
C THR A 34 -20.87 -4.24 -4.34
N VAL A 35 -21.30 -5.48 -4.49
CA VAL A 35 -22.65 -5.81 -4.96
C VAL A 35 -23.56 -5.86 -3.76
N TYR A 36 -24.70 -5.24 -3.84
CA TYR A 36 -25.66 -5.24 -2.75
C TYR A 36 -27.11 -5.23 -3.23
N ARG A 37 -28.01 -5.59 -2.36
CA ARG A 37 -29.45 -5.41 -2.47
C ARG A 37 -30.03 -5.16 -1.07
N THR A 38 -31.24 -4.65 -1.02
CA THR A 38 -32.04 -4.60 0.22
C THR A 38 -33.03 -5.76 0.26
N GLN A 39 -33.66 -6.00 1.41
CA GLN A 39 -34.64 -7.08 1.55
C GLN A 39 -35.85 -6.88 0.63
N ASP A 40 -36.28 -5.65 0.47
CA ASP A 40 -37.47 -5.30 -0.31
C ASP A 40 -37.18 -5.07 -1.82
N ASP A 41 -35.92 -5.02 -2.21
CA ASP A 41 -35.51 -4.82 -3.60
C ASP A 41 -34.49 -5.87 -4.02
N PHE A 42 -34.94 -6.85 -4.82
CA PHE A 42 -34.10 -7.95 -5.31
C PHE A 42 -33.12 -7.56 -6.42
N ARG A 43 -33.21 -6.35 -6.93
CA ARG A 43 -32.27 -5.88 -7.97
C ARG A 43 -30.87 -5.74 -7.37
N LEU A 44 -29.92 -6.35 -8.06
CA LEU A 44 -28.52 -6.22 -7.68
C LEU A 44 -28.00 -4.84 -8.09
N LYS A 45 -27.49 -4.11 -7.11
CA LYS A 45 -26.85 -2.80 -7.28
C LYS A 45 -25.35 -2.96 -7.10
N ILE A 46 -24.58 -2.12 -7.75
CA ILE A 46 -23.12 -2.03 -7.55
C ILE A 46 -22.82 -0.64 -7.05
N GLY A 47 -22.08 -0.56 -5.95
CA GLY A 47 -21.63 0.70 -5.37
C GLY A 47 -20.21 0.61 -4.85
N LEU A 48 -19.61 1.77 -4.56
CA LEU A 48 -18.32 1.84 -3.90
C LEU A 48 -18.54 1.78 -2.39
N GLY A 49 -18.06 0.73 -1.75
CA GLY A 49 -18.26 0.52 -0.31
C GLY A 49 -17.75 1.66 0.57
N CYS A 50 -16.79 2.44 0.09
CA CYS A 50 -16.30 3.63 0.80
C CYS A 50 -17.18 4.88 0.62
N GLN A 51 -18.17 4.86 -0.28
CA GLN A 51 -19.08 5.97 -0.56
C GLN A 51 -20.54 5.63 -0.31
N THR A 52 -20.94 4.38 -0.52
CA THR A 52 -22.33 3.93 -0.36
C THR A 52 -22.65 3.82 1.13
N VAL A 53 -23.65 4.54 1.59
CA VAL A 53 -24.15 4.50 2.97
C VAL A 53 -24.95 3.21 3.18
N VAL A 54 -24.90 2.63 4.36
CA VAL A 54 -25.67 1.43 4.68
C VAL A 54 -27.16 1.75 4.84
N GLU A 55 -27.99 0.82 4.38
CA GLU A 55 -29.43 0.85 4.53
C GLU A 55 -29.88 -0.34 5.43
N PRO A 56 -31.03 -0.27 6.08
CA PRO A 56 -31.59 -1.41 6.80
C PRO A 56 -31.70 -2.65 5.92
N ASP A 57 -31.44 -3.81 6.49
CA ASP A 57 -31.59 -5.12 5.83
C ASP A 57 -30.84 -5.23 4.48
N MET A 58 -29.66 -4.59 4.40
CA MET A 58 -28.81 -4.64 3.24
C MET A 58 -28.00 -5.95 3.22
N TYR A 59 -28.08 -6.66 2.10
CA TYR A 59 -27.25 -7.84 1.82
C TYR A 59 -26.07 -7.44 0.93
N LEU A 60 -24.88 -7.79 1.35
CA LEU A 60 -23.63 -7.34 0.73
C LEU A 60 -22.81 -8.51 0.20
N VAL A 61 -22.21 -8.32 -0.98
CA VAL A 61 -21.17 -9.19 -1.52
C VAL A 61 -20.00 -8.33 -1.97
N HIS A 62 -18.85 -8.50 -1.35
CA HIS A 62 -17.64 -7.80 -1.76
C HIS A 62 -17.08 -8.34 -3.07
N ILE A 63 -16.73 -7.42 -3.98
CA ILE A 63 -15.97 -7.69 -5.18
C ILE A 63 -14.56 -7.11 -4.98
N PRO A 64 -13.49 -7.81 -5.38
CA PRO A 64 -13.44 -9.19 -5.86
C PRO A 64 -13.32 -10.17 -4.69
N PHE A 65 -14.32 -10.99 -4.51
CA PHE A 65 -14.26 -12.13 -3.58
C PHE A 65 -13.60 -13.35 -4.24
N VAL A 66 -13.49 -13.31 -5.56
CA VAL A 66 -12.88 -14.37 -6.36
C VAL A 66 -11.51 -14.71 -5.82
N PRO A 67 -11.22 -15.99 -5.82
CA PRO A 67 -10.23 -16.68 -5.04
C PRO A 67 -8.84 -16.10 -5.29
N ALA A 68 -8.62 -14.95 -4.75
CA ALA A 68 -7.31 -14.46 -4.57
C ALA A 68 -6.72 -15.29 -3.43
N ASN A 69 -6.49 -16.57 -3.71
CA ASN A 69 -5.85 -17.45 -2.77
C ASN A 69 -4.50 -16.86 -2.39
N LYS A 70 -4.53 -16.06 -1.34
CA LYS A 70 -3.30 -15.58 -0.73
C LYS A 70 -2.55 -16.82 -0.27
N LYS A 71 -1.44 -17.09 -0.92
CA LYS A 71 -0.55 -18.16 -0.49
C LYS A 71 0.18 -17.72 0.76
N VAL A 72 0.29 -18.63 1.70
CA VAL A 72 1.17 -18.49 2.87
C VAL A 72 2.52 -19.08 2.48
N TYR A 73 3.58 -18.33 2.72
CA TYR A 73 4.95 -18.74 2.47
C TYR A 73 5.89 -18.08 3.48
N ASP A 74 6.95 -18.75 3.81
CA ASP A 74 8.06 -18.20 4.55
C ASP A 74 9.04 -17.54 3.57
N LEU A 75 9.26 -16.24 3.73
CA LEU A 75 10.15 -15.47 2.85
C LEU A 75 11.60 -15.92 2.96
N GLU A 76 12.03 -16.34 4.15
CA GLU A 76 13.41 -16.81 4.40
C GLU A 76 13.68 -18.15 3.72
N ALA A 77 12.65 -18.97 3.51
CA ALA A 77 12.73 -20.24 2.79
C ALA A 77 12.69 -20.08 1.26
N LEU A 78 12.48 -18.86 0.76
CA LEU A 78 12.43 -18.55 -0.67
C LEU A 78 13.73 -17.90 -1.14
N ARG A 79 13.98 -18.01 -2.45
CA ARG A 79 15.03 -17.27 -3.15
C ARG A 79 14.42 -16.46 -4.29
N PRO A 80 15.08 -15.41 -4.77
CA PRO A 80 14.60 -14.60 -5.88
C PRO A 80 14.81 -15.33 -7.22
N THR A 81 14.18 -16.50 -7.36
CA THR A 81 14.27 -17.35 -8.55
C THR A 81 12.90 -17.60 -9.15
N LEU A 82 12.89 -17.86 -10.46
CA LEU A 82 11.66 -18.20 -11.18
C LEU A 82 11.01 -19.47 -10.63
N ASP A 83 11.80 -20.44 -10.19
CA ASP A 83 11.30 -21.72 -9.68
C ASP A 83 10.54 -21.55 -8.37
N ASP A 84 11.01 -20.69 -7.48
CA ASP A 84 10.30 -20.38 -6.24
C ASP A 84 9.00 -19.61 -6.52
N VAL A 85 9.02 -18.66 -7.44
CA VAL A 85 7.79 -17.97 -7.88
C VAL A 85 6.81 -18.95 -8.50
N LYS A 86 7.28 -19.87 -9.36
CA LYS A 86 6.46 -20.91 -9.99
C LYS A 86 5.82 -21.84 -8.96
N ARG A 87 6.55 -22.19 -7.92
CA ARG A 87 6.06 -23.03 -6.82
C ARG A 87 4.90 -22.35 -6.07
N ILE A 88 4.99 -21.03 -5.82
CA ILE A 88 3.97 -20.28 -5.07
C ILE A 88 2.81 -19.88 -5.97
N TYR A 89 3.09 -19.32 -7.15
CA TYR A 89 2.09 -18.79 -8.09
C TYR A 89 2.24 -19.38 -9.51
N PRO A 90 2.01 -20.67 -9.70
CA PRO A 90 2.16 -21.32 -11.03
C PRO A 90 1.22 -20.72 -12.08
N GLY A 91 0.10 -20.11 -11.65
CA GLY A 91 -0.87 -19.48 -12.53
C GLY A 91 -0.32 -18.36 -13.41
N VAL A 92 0.82 -17.76 -13.05
CA VAL A 92 1.50 -16.72 -13.86
C VAL A 92 1.74 -17.18 -15.29
N PHE A 93 2.07 -18.45 -15.47
CA PHE A 93 2.40 -19.02 -16.79
C PHE A 93 1.18 -19.21 -17.70
N ARG A 94 -0.04 -19.10 -17.18
CA ARG A 94 -1.28 -19.10 -17.97
C ARG A 94 -1.57 -17.77 -18.66
N CYS A 95 -0.74 -16.74 -18.45
CA CYS A 95 -0.97 -15.42 -19.02
C CYS A 95 -1.03 -15.45 -20.55
N LEU A 96 -2.16 -14.97 -21.10
CA LEU A 96 -2.44 -14.91 -22.54
C LEU A 96 -1.95 -13.62 -23.19
N GLY A 97 -1.41 -12.65 -22.43
CA GLY A 97 -1.00 -11.36 -22.95
C GLY A 97 -2.14 -10.43 -23.41
N CYS A 98 -3.37 -10.66 -22.94
CA CYS A 98 -4.58 -9.93 -23.42
C CYS A 98 -4.69 -8.46 -22.95
N ASN A 99 -3.82 -8.03 -22.04
CA ASN A 99 -3.73 -6.67 -21.50
C ASN A 99 -4.98 -6.16 -20.73
N THR A 100 -5.95 -7.01 -20.46
CA THR A 100 -7.17 -6.61 -19.73
C THR A 100 -6.86 -6.12 -18.32
N CYS A 101 -5.86 -6.73 -17.67
CA CYS A 101 -5.44 -6.37 -16.31
C CYS A 101 -4.83 -4.96 -16.24
N THR A 102 -4.01 -4.55 -17.20
CA THR A 102 -3.44 -3.19 -17.28
C THR A 102 -4.54 -2.16 -17.52
N ARG A 103 -5.43 -2.43 -18.50
CA ARG A 103 -6.55 -1.53 -18.80
C ARG A 103 -7.53 -1.33 -17.64
N ALA A 104 -7.61 -2.30 -16.74
CA ALA A 104 -8.49 -2.26 -15.58
C ALA A 104 -7.81 -1.68 -14.33
N CYS A 105 -6.52 -1.35 -14.40
CA CYS A 105 -5.78 -0.87 -13.24
C CYS A 105 -6.12 0.59 -12.93
N PRO A 106 -6.67 0.92 -11.73
CA PRO A 106 -7.00 2.29 -11.36
C PRO A 106 -5.78 3.16 -11.02
N MET A 107 -4.60 2.53 -10.95
CA MET A 107 -3.33 3.19 -10.63
C MET A 107 -2.39 3.23 -11.84
N ASP A 108 -2.89 2.98 -13.03
CA ASP A 108 -2.13 2.93 -14.29
C ASP A 108 -0.86 2.07 -14.25
N VAL A 109 -0.87 1.05 -13.35
CA VAL A 109 0.25 0.12 -13.26
C VAL A 109 0.27 -0.76 -14.53
N PRO A 110 1.43 -0.95 -15.18
CA PRO A 110 1.58 -1.82 -16.34
C PRO A 110 1.55 -3.30 -15.93
N VAL A 111 0.34 -3.77 -15.57
CA VAL A 111 0.14 -5.08 -14.92
C VAL A 111 0.58 -6.24 -15.81
N MET A 112 0.26 -6.17 -17.12
CA MET A 112 0.68 -7.20 -18.06
C MET A 112 2.21 -7.27 -18.13
N ASP A 113 2.87 -6.13 -18.18
CA ASP A 113 4.32 -6.06 -18.37
C ASP A 113 5.06 -6.64 -17.16
N TYR A 114 4.63 -6.33 -15.93
CA TYR A 114 5.27 -6.93 -14.77
C TYR A 114 4.99 -8.45 -14.67
N ILE A 115 3.86 -8.95 -15.16
CA ILE A 115 3.61 -10.38 -15.27
C ILE A 115 4.53 -11.02 -16.33
N GLN A 116 4.76 -10.34 -17.46
CA GLN A 116 5.72 -10.82 -18.46
C GLN A 116 7.16 -10.79 -17.94
N ALA A 117 7.55 -9.75 -17.19
CA ALA A 117 8.83 -9.71 -16.50
C ALA A 117 8.98 -10.90 -15.55
N MET A 118 7.95 -11.18 -14.74
CA MET A 118 7.95 -12.34 -13.84
C MET A 118 8.08 -13.67 -14.59
N LYS A 119 7.40 -13.84 -15.73
CA LYS A 119 7.52 -15.05 -16.57
C LYS A 119 8.93 -15.28 -17.08
N ARG A 120 9.70 -14.21 -17.30
CA ARG A 120 11.12 -14.29 -17.68
C ARG A 120 12.06 -14.48 -16.50
N GLY A 121 11.55 -14.46 -15.26
CA GLY A 121 12.35 -14.51 -14.03
C GLY A 121 12.97 -13.18 -13.62
N ASP A 122 12.58 -12.08 -14.27
CA ASP A 122 13.03 -10.75 -13.93
C ASP A 122 12.22 -10.18 -12.74
N ILE A 123 12.63 -10.60 -11.55
CA ILE A 123 11.97 -10.22 -10.30
C ILE A 123 12.17 -8.73 -10.01
N ALA A 124 13.35 -8.19 -10.35
CA ALA A 124 13.66 -6.79 -10.13
C ALA A 124 12.75 -5.88 -10.96
N GLU A 125 12.59 -6.17 -12.24
CA GLU A 125 11.72 -5.42 -13.11
C GLU A 125 10.25 -5.59 -12.73
N CYS A 126 9.83 -6.80 -12.36
CA CYS A 126 8.48 -7.04 -11.83
C CYS A 126 8.20 -6.19 -10.58
N ALA A 127 9.15 -6.12 -9.65
CA ALA A 127 9.03 -5.31 -8.44
C ALA A 127 8.95 -3.82 -8.78
N ARG A 128 9.82 -3.33 -9.65
CA ARG A 128 9.87 -1.93 -10.10
C ARG A 128 8.55 -1.50 -10.75
N LEU A 129 8.08 -2.24 -11.74
CA LEU A 129 6.85 -1.93 -12.47
C LEU A 129 5.60 -2.00 -11.60
N SER A 130 5.61 -2.82 -10.55
CA SER A 130 4.46 -3.00 -9.66
C SER A 130 4.51 -2.13 -8.39
N GLN A 131 5.46 -1.22 -8.26
CA GLN A 131 5.67 -0.48 -7.00
C GLN A 131 4.42 0.28 -6.54
N SER A 132 3.71 0.93 -7.44
CA SER A 132 2.51 1.71 -7.14
C SER A 132 1.24 0.88 -6.95
N CYS A 133 1.33 -0.46 -6.95
CA CYS A 133 0.17 -1.32 -6.82
C CYS A 133 -0.44 -1.26 -5.41
N ILE A 134 -1.68 -0.82 -5.32
CA ILE A 134 -2.46 -0.72 -4.06
C ILE A 134 -3.16 -2.03 -3.66
N MET A 135 -2.88 -3.13 -4.34
CA MET A 135 -3.43 -4.47 -4.01
C MET A 135 -4.97 -4.58 -4.10
N CYS A 136 -5.63 -3.77 -4.91
CA CYS A 136 -7.09 -3.76 -5.02
C CYS A 136 -7.71 -5.05 -5.59
N GLY A 137 -6.96 -5.85 -6.37
CA GLY A 137 -7.40 -7.12 -6.92
C GLY A 137 -8.22 -7.05 -8.22
N ILE A 138 -8.52 -5.86 -8.75
CA ILE A 138 -9.34 -5.69 -9.97
C ILE A 138 -8.71 -6.40 -11.17
N CYS A 139 -7.39 -6.36 -11.28
CA CYS A 139 -6.67 -7.07 -12.35
C CYS A 139 -6.94 -8.58 -12.34
N ALA A 140 -7.01 -9.20 -11.17
CA ALA A 140 -7.33 -10.63 -11.02
C ALA A 140 -8.80 -10.90 -11.36
N LEU A 141 -9.71 -10.03 -10.95
CA LEU A 141 -11.14 -10.15 -11.27
C LEU A 141 -11.40 -10.11 -12.79
N ARG A 142 -10.63 -9.31 -13.51
CA ARG A 142 -10.76 -9.15 -14.96
C ARG A 142 -9.95 -10.17 -15.77
N CYS A 143 -9.18 -11.02 -15.11
CA CYS A 143 -8.27 -11.93 -15.79
C CYS A 143 -8.98 -13.20 -16.27
N PRO A 144 -9.05 -13.47 -17.59
CA PRO A 144 -9.66 -14.69 -18.11
C PRO A 144 -8.86 -15.97 -17.76
N ALA A 145 -7.57 -15.81 -17.40
CA ALA A 145 -6.70 -16.90 -16.97
C ALA A 145 -6.62 -17.05 -15.44
N GLU A 146 -7.45 -16.31 -14.69
CA GLU A 146 -7.54 -16.35 -13.21
C GLU A 146 -6.20 -16.17 -12.50
N ILE A 147 -5.35 -15.31 -13.03
CA ILE A 147 -4.05 -14.98 -12.42
C ILE A 147 -4.27 -13.99 -11.29
N GLN A 148 -3.49 -14.18 -10.23
CA GLN A 148 -3.50 -13.29 -9.06
C GLN A 148 -2.37 -12.27 -9.17
N GLN A 149 -2.40 -11.39 -10.16
CA GLN A 149 -1.31 -10.50 -10.52
C GLN A 149 -0.83 -9.69 -9.32
N PHE A 150 -1.73 -9.14 -8.53
CA PHE A 150 -1.39 -8.32 -7.36
C PHE A 150 -0.65 -9.10 -6.26
N ASN A 151 -0.94 -10.39 -6.07
CA ASN A 151 -0.21 -11.24 -5.14
C ASN A 151 1.19 -11.59 -5.69
N VAL A 152 1.31 -11.81 -6.99
CA VAL A 152 2.60 -11.99 -7.68
C VAL A 152 3.47 -10.74 -7.52
N ALA A 153 2.90 -9.56 -7.72
CA ALA A 153 3.57 -8.28 -7.50
C ALA A 153 4.07 -8.14 -6.05
N MET A 154 3.25 -8.51 -5.07
CA MET A 154 3.65 -8.47 -3.66
C MET A 154 4.81 -9.43 -3.37
N LEU A 155 4.78 -10.65 -3.92
CA LEU A 155 5.88 -11.59 -3.78
C LEU A 155 7.16 -11.04 -4.41
N ALA A 156 7.08 -10.49 -5.63
CA ALA A 156 8.22 -9.88 -6.31
C ALA A 156 8.86 -8.78 -5.48
N ARG A 157 8.06 -7.83 -4.98
CA ARG A 157 8.56 -6.72 -4.15
C ARG A 157 9.22 -7.20 -2.85
N ARG A 158 8.67 -8.25 -2.22
CA ARG A 158 9.26 -8.85 -1.02
C ARG A 158 10.59 -9.53 -1.31
N LEU A 159 10.66 -10.32 -2.39
CA LEU A 159 11.91 -10.98 -2.80
C LEU A 159 12.97 -9.95 -3.21
N TYR A 160 12.57 -8.92 -3.96
CA TYR A 160 13.44 -7.84 -4.34
C TYR A 160 14.02 -7.10 -3.13
N GLY A 161 13.16 -6.65 -2.22
CA GLY A 161 13.59 -5.91 -1.03
C GLY A 161 14.44 -6.74 -0.06
N ARG A 162 14.21 -8.06 0.01
CA ARG A 162 14.96 -8.95 0.90
C ARG A 162 16.33 -9.34 0.33
N TYR A 163 16.42 -9.61 -0.97
CA TYR A 163 17.58 -10.31 -1.55
C TYR A 163 18.31 -9.53 -2.64
N ILE A 164 17.66 -8.58 -3.32
CA ILE A 164 18.22 -7.91 -4.48
C ILE A 164 18.55 -6.45 -4.18
N GLN A 165 17.63 -5.74 -3.50
CA GLN A 165 17.82 -4.33 -3.17
C GLN A 165 19.00 -4.17 -2.23
N PRO A 166 19.98 -3.29 -2.56
CA PRO A 166 21.03 -2.92 -1.62
C PRO A 166 20.45 -2.34 -0.34
N ARG A 167 21.08 -2.63 0.78
CA ARG A 167 20.69 -2.02 2.06
C ARG A 167 21.00 -0.53 2.02
N ALA A 168 20.12 0.26 2.63
CA ALA A 168 20.31 1.70 2.75
C ALA A 168 21.36 1.99 3.82
N GLU A 169 22.58 2.29 3.40
CA GLU A 169 23.71 2.59 4.31
C GLU A 169 23.41 3.76 5.23
N HIS A 170 22.79 4.83 4.68
CA HIS A 170 22.37 6.00 5.47
C HIS A 170 21.39 5.63 6.60
N LEU A 171 20.51 4.64 6.39
CA LEU A 171 19.60 4.16 7.42
C LEU A 171 20.36 3.39 8.51
N ALA A 172 21.30 2.53 8.13
CA ALA A 172 22.15 1.82 9.07
C ALA A 172 22.94 2.80 9.95
N THR A 173 23.59 3.78 9.33
CA THR A 173 24.32 4.86 10.02
C THR A 173 23.40 5.63 10.98
N ARG A 174 22.16 5.94 10.55
CA ARG A 174 21.20 6.63 11.42
C ARG A 174 20.82 5.76 12.64
N CYS A 175 20.59 4.48 12.43
CA CYS A 175 20.32 3.55 13.55
C CYS A 175 21.48 3.49 14.53
N GLU A 176 22.72 3.43 14.04
CA GLU A 176 23.94 3.47 14.89
C GLU A 176 24.04 4.78 15.67
N GLN A 177 23.75 5.91 15.06
CA GLN A 177 23.72 7.22 15.72
C GLN A 177 22.67 7.28 16.84
N ILE A 178 21.48 6.71 16.61
CA ILE A 178 20.43 6.64 17.63
C ILE A 178 20.87 5.76 18.79
N VAL A 179 21.39 4.56 18.50
CA VAL A 179 21.87 3.63 19.54
C VAL A 179 23.04 4.22 20.34
N ALA A 180 23.90 5.01 19.69
CA ALA A 180 25.00 5.73 20.35
C ALA A 180 24.56 6.96 21.17
N GLY A 181 23.26 7.25 21.25
CA GLY A 181 22.73 8.37 22.03
C GLY A 181 22.99 9.76 21.41
N ARG A 182 23.33 9.83 20.12
CA ARG A 182 23.67 11.10 19.46
C ARG A 182 22.57 12.17 19.58
N PHE A 183 21.32 11.74 19.71
CA PHE A 183 20.15 12.64 19.74
C PHE A 183 19.56 12.79 21.14
N ASP A 184 20.08 12.09 22.15
CA ASP A 184 19.48 12.01 23.49
C ASP A 184 19.37 13.41 24.14
N ALA A 185 20.45 14.18 24.12
CA ALA A 185 20.42 15.53 24.68
C ALA A 185 19.41 16.46 24.00
N MET A 186 19.23 16.32 22.69
CA MET A 186 18.21 17.09 21.94
C MET A 186 16.80 16.66 22.30
N MET A 187 16.61 15.35 22.52
CA MET A 187 15.31 14.81 22.92
C MET A 187 14.98 15.18 24.36
N GLU A 188 15.95 15.18 25.28
CA GLU A 188 15.78 15.62 26.66
C GLU A 188 15.42 17.11 26.72
N GLU A 189 16.08 17.98 25.93
CA GLU A 189 15.74 19.37 25.81
C GLU A 189 14.31 19.57 25.30
N LEU A 190 13.91 18.81 24.27
CA LEU A 190 12.57 18.87 23.71
C LEU A 190 11.50 18.45 24.73
N VAL A 191 11.75 17.38 25.48
CA VAL A 191 10.85 16.92 26.54
C VAL A 191 10.73 17.97 27.65
N ALA A 192 11.85 18.54 28.09
CA ALA A 192 11.85 19.58 29.12
C ALA A 192 11.05 20.84 28.68
N LEU A 193 11.16 21.22 27.40
CA LEU A 193 10.35 22.32 26.84
C LEU A 193 8.86 21.96 26.80
N SER A 194 8.51 20.73 26.47
CA SER A 194 7.11 20.29 26.40
C SER A 194 6.42 20.26 27.77
N GLU A 195 7.20 20.01 28.84
CA GLU A 195 6.69 19.95 30.20
C GLU A 195 6.71 21.32 30.90
N GLY A 196 7.58 22.24 30.48
CA GLY A 196 7.81 23.50 31.17
C GLY A 196 7.45 24.76 30.41
N ASP A 197 7.67 24.81 29.10
CA ASP A 197 7.46 26.00 28.27
C ASP A 197 6.85 25.69 26.90
N GLU A 198 5.56 25.42 26.90
CA GLU A 198 4.80 25.15 25.67
C GLU A 198 4.84 26.33 24.67
N ALA A 199 4.97 27.57 25.14
CA ALA A 199 5.02 28.72 24.25
C ALA A 199 6.34 28.76 23.48
N GLU A 200 7.45 28.48 24.14
CA GLU A 200 8.77 28.34 23.49
C GLU A 200 8.81 27.19 22.52
N LEU A 201 8.22 26.04 22.88
CA LEU A 201 8.11 24.89 21.98
C LEU A 201 7.35 25.26 20.69
N ARG A 202 6.20 25.97 20.84
CA ARG A 202 5.40 26.44 19.70
C ARG A 202 6.18 27.44 18.84
N ARG A 203 6.91 28.36 19.48
CA ARG A 203 7.76 29.32 18.76
C ARG A 203 8.83 28.63 17.93
N ARG A 204 9.56 27.70 18.52
CA ARG A 204 10.58 26.91 17.80
C ARG A 204 10.00 26.11 16.66
N TYR A 205 8.79 25.54 16.84
CA TYR A 205 8.09 24.83 15.79
C TYR A 205 7.75 25.76 14.62
N GLN A 206 7.24 26.93 14.87
CA GLN A 206 6.90 27.92 13.86
C GLN A 206 8.14 28.48 13.14
N GLU A 207 9.22 28.72 13.85
CA GLU A 207 10.47 29.23 13.27
C GLU A 207 11.16 28.22 12.33
N ARG A 208 10.86 26.94 12.47
CA ARG A 208 11.44 25.89 11.61
C ARG A 208 10.75 25.70 10.27
N GLU A 209 9.67 26.41 10.02
CA GLU A 209 8.92 26.33 8.76
C GLU A 209 8.63 24.85 8.36
N TRP A 210 8.03 24.09 9.25
CA TRP A 210 7.73 22.67 9.06
C TRP A 210 6.70 22.42 7.96
N GLU A 211 5.89 23.42 7.65
CA GLU A 211 4.91 23.36 6.58
C GLU A 211 5.35 24.31 5.47
N PRO A 212 5.77 23.78 4.32
CA PRO A 212 6.03 24.62 3.17
C PRO A 212 4.74 25.31 2.74
N GLU A 213 4.79 26.62 2.57
CA GLU A 213 3.62 27.42 2.15
C GLU A 213 3.12 26.99 0.77
N SER A 214 4.00 26.49 -0.09
CA SER A 214 3.69 25.99 -1.41
C SER A 214 4.62 24.86 -1.81
N TYR A 215 4.03 23.81 -2.36
CA TYR A 215 4.76 22.71 -2.99
C TYR A 215 5.70 23.20 -4.12
N GLU A 216 5.38 24.31 -4.76
CA GLU A 216 6.17 24.91 -5.83
C GLU A 216 7.24 25.90 -5.32
N ASP A 217 7.26 26.19 -4.02
CA ASP A 217 8.30 27.04 -3.44
C ASP A 217 9.65 26.32 -3.44
N PRO A 218 10.68 26.88 -4.13
CA PRO A 218 12.02 26.28 -4.12
C PRO A 218 12.66 26.27 -2.72
N ASN A 219 12.11 26.98 -1.77
CA ASN A 219 12.56 27.01 -0.37
C ASN A 219 11.74 26.12 0.58
N TRP A 220 10.89 25.23 0.05
CA TRP A 220 10.08 24.33 0.87
C TRP A 220 10.90 23.36 1.74
N HIS A 221 12.18 23.18 1.43
CA HIS A 221 13.09 22.42 2.27
C HIS A 221 13.35 23.15 3.60
N PRO A 222 13.48 22.42 4.72
CA PRO A 222 13.88 23.03 5.98
C PRO A 222 15.16 23.83 5.80
N LYS A 223 15.18 25.10 6.17
CA LYS A 223 16.38 25.95 6.08
C LYS A 223 17.48 25.46 7.02
N ASP A 224 17.11 24.91 8.16
CA ASP A 224 18.03 24.26 9.09
C ASP A 224 18.06 22.74 8.84
N THR A 225 19.07 22.30 8.09
CA THR A 225 19.30 20.90 7.77
C THR A 225 20.40 20.26 8.63
N ARG A 226 20.91 20.96 9.67
CA ARG A 226 22.04 20.46 10.51
C ARG A 226 21.74 19.13 11.20
N HIS A 227 20.47 18.86 11.46
CA HIS A 227 20.02 17.59 12.05
C HIS A 227 19.61 16.55 11.00
N LEU A 228 19.48 16.95 9.74
CA LEU A 228 19.31 16.04 8.63
C LEU A 228 20.69 15.59 8.15
N VAL A 229 21.48 15.00 9.00
CA VAL A 229 22.78 14.46 8.60
C VAL A 229 22.53 13.26 7.70
N LEU A 230 22.30 13.58 6.44
CA LEU A 230 22.37 12.63 5.35
C LEU A 230 23.86 12.44 5.07
N GLY A 231 24.41 11.35 5.60
CA GLY A 231 25.70 10.80 5.23
C GLY A 231 26.85 11.78 5.08
N GLY A 232 27.72 11.72 5.97
CA GLY A 232 29.14 11.77 6.04
C GLY A 232 29.88 12.79 5.18
N ASP A 233 30.83 13.34 5.73
CA ASP A 233 32.20 13.39 5.24
C ASP A 233 33.02 12.40 6.04
#